data_cf19dc9f023c49016a45659dd04959ca
#
_entry.id   cf19dc9f023c49016a45659dd04959ca
#
_cell.length_a   1.000
_cell.length_b   1.000
_cell.length_c   1.000
_cell.angle_alpha   90.00
_cell.angle_beta   90.00
_cell.angle_gamma   90.00
#
_symmetry.space_group_name_H-M   'P 1'
#
loop_
_entity.id
_entity.type
_entity.pdbx_description
1 polymer ?
#
loop_
_entity_poly.entity_id
_entity_poly.type
_entity_poly.pdbx_seq_one_letter_code
_entity_poly.pdbx_strand_id
1 'polypeptide(L)'
;MEKRLIVGIGEALWDILPEGAKLGGAPSNFAFHTHQFGFDAMAISALGNDVLGDQTRKELDAAELKYEMPIVPYPTGTVQVELDGEGVPTYKIKENVAWDNIPFTPEIEAAAKRACAVCFGTLAQRNDVSRATIQQFLSTTSKECLKIFDINLRQTFYTKEIIKESLQACDVLKINDEELITIGRLFGYPGLDIEDKCWLILGKYNLKMLILTCGVNGSYVFAPAAKSFVETPTVDVVDTVGAGDSFTAAFTAAI
;
A
#
# COMPACT_ATOMS: atom_id res chain seq x y z
N MET A 1 -20.13 -20.85 -1.87
CA MET A 1 -19.79 -19.66 -1.07
C MET A 1 -19.12 -18.67 -2.02
N GLU A 2 -19.58 -17.43 -2.05
CA GLU A 2 -18.90 -16.40 -2.82
C GLU A 2 -17.49 -16.20 -2.24
N LYS A 3 -16.47 -16.18 -3.12
CA LYS A 3 -15.09 -15.98 -2.66
C LYS A 3 -14.98 -14.58 -2.02
N ARG A 4 -14.35 -14.49 -0.86
CA ARG A 4 -14.11 -13.23 -0.16
C ARG A 4 -13.15 -12.37 -0.98
N LEU A 5 -13.58 -11.16 -1.34
CA LEU A 5 -12.78 -10.23 -2.13
C LEU A 5 -11.77 -9.49 -1.25
N ILE A 6 -10.49 -9.52 -1.65
CA ILE A 6 -9.42 -8.75 -1.01
C ILE A 6 -8.97 -7.65 -2.00
N VAL A 7 -8.90 -6.42 -1.53
CA VAL A 7 -8.67 -5.24 -2.39
C VAL A 7 -7.38 -4.54 -2.02
N GLY A 8 -6.59 -4.17 -3.04
CA GLY A 8 -5.53 -3.16 -2.94
C GLY A 8 -6.01 -1.89 -3.62
N ILE A 9 -6.07 -0.76 -2.91
CA ILE A 9 -6.51 0.53 -3.47
C ILE A 9 -5.44 1.61 -3.31
N GLY A 10 -5.09 2.26 -4.42
CA GLY A 10 -4.13 3.37 -4.45
C GLY A 10 -3.38 3.49 -5.76
N GLU A 11 -2.07 3.73 -5.70
CA GLU A 11 -1.24 3.95 -6.87
C GLU A 11 -1.04 2.69 -7.73
N ALA A 12 -1.15 2.88 -9.06
CA ALA A 12 -0.61 2.01 -10.08
C ALA A 12 0.32 2.84 -10.97
N LEU A 13 1.55 2.41 -11.14
CA LEU A 13 2.59 3.20 -11.79
C LEU A 13 3.62 2.31 -12.50
N TRP A 14 4.43 2.94 -13.31
CA TRP A 14 5.55 2.30 -14.00
C TRP A 14 6.87 2.83 -13.45
N ASP A 15 7.70 1.93 -12.95
CA ASP A 15 9.10 2.22 -12.64
C ASP A 15 9.91 2.21 -13.95
N ILE A 16 10.39 3.39 -14.34
CA ILE A 16 11.16 3.57 -15.58
C ILE A 16 12.64 3.42 -15.22
N LEU A 17 13.16 2.23 -15.44
CA LEU A 17 14.54 1.84 -15.16
C LEU A 17 15.38 1.87 -16.44
N PRO A 18 16.72 1.97 -16.35
CA PRO A 18 17.60 1.88 -17.52
C PRO A 18 17.42 0.60 -18.35
N GLU A 19 17.10 -0.51 -17.70
CA GLU A 19 16.87 -1.82 -18.32
C GLU A 19 15.45 -2.03 -18.86
N GLY A 20 14.55 -1.09 -18.63
CA GLY A 20 13.15 -1.16 -19.09
C GLY A 20 12.15 -0.67 -18.05
N ALA A 21 10.88 -0.66 -18.43
CA ALA A 21 9.79 -0.26 -17.56
C ALA A 21 9.18 -1.49 -16.86
N LYS A 22 8.91 -1.38 -15.57
CA LYS A 22 8.23 -2.42 -14.78
C LYS A 22 6.96 -1.85 -14.15
N LEU A 23 5.86 -2.61 -14.24
CA LEU A 23 4.62 -2.27 -13.54
C LEU A 23 4.83 -2.41 -12.03
N GLY A 24 4.39 -1.40 -11.28
CA GLY A 24 4.50 -1.31 -9.83
C GLY A 24 3.33 -0.56 -9.20
N GLY A 25 3.50 -0.18 -7.95
CA GLY A 25 2.49 0.42 -7.10
C GLY A 25 2.11 -0.55 -5.97
N ALA A 26 2.36 -0.14 -4.73
CA ALA A 26 2.23 -1.03 -3.57
C ALA A 26 0.84 -1.70 -3.46
N PRO A 27 -0.30 -0.98 -3.64
CA PRO A 27 -1.62 -1.62 -3.60
C PRO A 27 -1.84 -2.63 -4.73
N SER A 28 -1.30 -2.36 -5.92
CA SER A 28 -1.39 -3.29 -7.07
C SER A 28 -0.55 -4.55 -6.83
N ASN A 29 0.66 -4.39 -6.31
CA ASN A 29 1.54 -5.49 -5.92
C ASN A 29 0.90 -6.36 -4.82
N PHE A 30 0.31 -5.71 -3.81
CA PHE A 30 -0.44 -6.42 -2.76
C PHE A 30 -1.56 -7.28 -3.35
N ALA A 31 -2.38 -6.72 -4.25
CA ALA A 31 -3.47 -7.46 -4.88
C ALA A 31 -2.95 -8.62 -5.74
N PHE A 32 -1.86 -8.40 -6.49
CA PHE A 32 -1.21 -9.43 -7.29
C PHE A 32 -0.72 -10.60 -6.44
N HIS A 33 0.04 -10.34 -5.38
CA HIS A 33 0.54 -11.40 -4.49
C HIS A 33 -0.60 -12.11 -3.76
N THR A 34 -1.65 -11.39 -3.35
CA THR A 34 -2.85 -11.99 -2.75
C THR A 34 -3.54 -12.94 -3.72
N HIS A 35 -3.62 -12.57 -5.01
CA HIS A 35 -4.14 -13.44 -6.06
C HIS A 35 -3.30 -14.71 -6.22
N GLN A 36 -1.96 -14.60 -6.18
CA GLN A 36 -1.06 -15.75 -6.23
C GLN A 36 -1.26 -16.74 -5.07
N PHE A 37 -1.72 -16.28 -3.91
CA PHE A 37 -2.13 -17.15 -2.79
C PHE A 37 -3.51 -17.80 -2.99
N GLY A 38 -4.17 -17.59 -4.14
CA GLY A 38 -5.45 -18.23 -4.51
C GLY A 38 -6.69 -17.52 -4.01
N PHE A 39 -6.56 -16.31 -3.49
CA PHE A 39 -7.69 -15.48 -3.07
C PHE A 39 -8.32 -14.73 -4.26
N ASP A 40 -9.58 -14.34 -4.10
CA ASP A 40 -10.22 -13.38 -5.00
C ASP A 40 -9.68 -11.98 -4.69
N ALA A 41 -8.79 -11.47 -5.52
CA ALA A 41 -8.10 -10.21 -5.30
C ALA A 41 -8.40 -9.21 -6.42
N MET A 42 -8.38 -7.91 -6.07
CA MET A 42 -8.64 -6.82 -7.02
C MET A 42 -7.74 -5.62 -6.73
N ALA A 43 -7.13 -5.06 -7.78
CA ALA A 43 -6.43 -3.78 -7.72
C ALA A 43 -7.36 -2.63 -8.13
N ILE A 44 -7.41 -1.57 -7.32
CA ILE A 44 -8.20 -0.36 -7.61
C ILE A 44 -7.26 0.83 -7.72
N SER A 45 -7.32 1.52 -8.88
CA SER A 45 -6.51 2.70 -9.19
C SER A 45 -7.21 3.54 -10.27
N ALA A 46 -6.44 4.33 -11.03
CA ALA A 46 -6.86 4.94 -12.29
C ALA A 46 -5.72 4.95 -13.31
N LEU A 47 -6.05 4.95 -14.59
CA LEU A 47 -5.10 4.95 -15.69
C LEU A 47 -5.35 6.12 -16.63
N GLY A 48 -4.29 6.52 -17.33
CA GLY A 48 -4.37 7.45 -18.45
C GLY A 48 -4.86 6.76 -19.72
N ASN A 49 -5.34 7.57 -20.67
CA ASN A 49 -5.60 7.12 -22.04
C ASN A 49 -4.28 7.19 -22.84
N ASP A 50 -3.33 6.34 -22.50
CA ASP A 50 -1.99 6.32 -23.06
C ASP A 50 -1.43 4.89 -23.16
N VAL A 51 -0.24 4.76 -23.79
CA VAL A 51 0.41 3.48 -24.04
C VAL A 51 0.67 2.71 -22.73
N LEU A 52 1.08 3.40 -21.66
CA LEU A 52 1.35 2.75 -20.36
C LEU A 52 0.06 2.27 -19.70
N GLY A 53 -1.05 3.00 -19.84
CA GLY A 53 -2.36 2.56 -19.38
C GLY A 53 -2.84 1.31 -20.10
N ASP A 54 -2.66 1.26 -21.43
CA ASP A 54 -2.96 0.07 -22.22
C ASP A 54 -2.09 -1.13 -21.85
N GLN A 55 -0.81 -0.88 -21.60
CA GLN A 55 0.12 -1.92 -21.19
C GLN A 55 -0.20 -2.43 -19.77
N THR A 56 -0.56 -1.54 -18.85
CA THR A 56 -1.03 -1.93 -17.50
C THR A 56 -2.18 -2.93 -17.58
N ARG A 57 -3.21 -2.61 -18.40
CA ARG A 57 -4.35 -3.53 -18.56
C ARG A 57 -3.92 -4.89 -19.10
N LYS A 58 -3.06 -4.91 -20.13
CA LYS A 58 -2.56 -6.16 -20.71
C LYS A 58 -1.78 -7.02 -19.72
N GLU A 59 -0.96 -6.39 -18.86
CA GLU A 59 -0.21 -7.13 -17.84
C GLU A 59 -1.11 -7.68 -16.74
N LEU A 60 -2.11 -6.90 -16.29
CA LEU A 60 -3.07 -7.36 -15.31
C LEU A 60 -3.98 -8.47 -15.87
N ASP A 61 -4.41 -8.36 -17.13
CA ASP A 61 -5.17 -9.40 -17.82
C ASP A 61 -4.35 -10.69 -17.98
N ALA A 62 -3.06 -10.57 -18.35
CA ALA A 62 -2.15 -11.71 -18.46
C ALA A 62 -1.87 -12.40 -17.11
N ALA A 63 -1.93 -11.63 -16.02
CA ALA A 63 -1.81 -12.12 -14.66
C ALA A 63 -3.14 -12.65 -14.09
N GLU A 64 -4.24 -12.59 -14.84
CA GLU A 64 -5.61 -12.93 -14.41
C GLU A 64 -6.05 -12.18 -13.16
N LEU A 65 -5.44 -11.02 -12.88
CA LEU A 65 -5.79 -10.17 -11.73
C LEU A 65 -6.97 -9.26 -12.07
N LYS A 66 -8.01 -9.30 -11.26
CA LYS A 66 -9.14 -8.36 -11.37
C LYS A 66 -8.68 -6.95 -11.03
N TYR A 67 -9.23 -5.97 -11.74
CA TYR A 67 -8.95 -4.58 -11.48
C TYR A 67 -10.15 -3.68 -11.79
N GLU A 68 -10.22 -2.55 -11.08
CA GLU A 68 -11.09 -1.42 -11.38
C GLU A 68 -10.21 -0.18 -11.51
N MET A 69 -9.89 0.18 -12.75
CA MET A 69 -9.00 1.28 -13.09
C MET A 69 -9.62 2.17 -14.17
N PRO A 70 -10.55 3.07 -13.79
CA PRO A 70 -11.16 4.02 -14.71
C PRO A 70 -10.11 4.85 -15.46
N ILE A 71 -10.41 5.15 -16.74
CA ILE A 71 -9.59 6.06 -17.56
C ILE A 71 -9.94 7.49 -17.19
N VAL A 72 -8.91 8.26 -16.84
CA VAL A 72 -9.02 9.68 -16.47
C VAL A 72 -8.17 10.56 -17.38
N PRO A 73 -8.45 11.88 -17.49
CA PRO A 73 -7.73 12.79 -18.39
C PRO A 73 -6.35 13.21 -17.83
N TYR A 74 -5.64 12.27 -17.22
CA TYR A 74 -4.30 12.42 -16.67
C TYR A 74 -3.41 11.29 -17.19
N PRO A 75 -2.09 11.50 -17.34
CA PRO A 75 -1.19 10.43 -17.80
C PRO A 75 -1.10 9.32 -16.76
N THR A 76 -0.86 8.09 -17.21
CA THR A 76 -0.52 6.97 -16.33
C THR A 76 0.71 7.31 -15.49
N GLY A 77 0.69 6.91 -14.21
CA GLY A 77 1.74 7.25 -13.25
C GLY A 77 3.08 6.62 -13.62
N THR A 78 4.17 7.38 -13.39
CA THR A 78 5.53 6.89 -13.59
C THR A 78 6.44 7.33 -12.44
N VAL A 79 7.43 6.49 -12.13
CA VAL A 79 8.59 6.83 -11.32
C VAL A 79 9.81 6.76 -12.22
N GLN A 80 10.55 7.85 -12.32
CA GLN A 80 11.80 7.91 -13.08
C GLN A 80 12.95 7.66 -12.12
N VAL A 81 13.91 6.83 -12.54
CA VAL A 81 15.18 6.66 -11.85
C VAL A 81 16.23 7.50 -12.57
N GLU A 82 16.67 8.56 -11.92
CA GLU A 82 17.76 9.41 -12.38
C GLU A 82 19.02 9.05 -11.58
N LEU A 83 20.14 8.81 -12.25
CA LEU A 83 21.43 8.63 -11.60
C LEU A 83 22.06 10.01 -11.41
N ASP A 84 22.50 10.32 -10.22
CA ASP A 84 23.29 11.52 -9.97
C ASP A 84 24.70 11.39 -10.53
N GLY A 85 25.52 12.45 -10.39
CA GLY A 85 26.89 12.48 -10.91
C GLY A 85 27.85 11.44 -10.28
N GLU A 86 27.44 10.80 -9.19
CA GLU A 86 28.14 9.74 -8.48
C GLU A 86 27.54 8.34 -8.73
N GLY A 87 26.49 8.27 -9.58
CA GLY A 87 25.80 7.02 -9.93
C GLY A 87 24.77 6.57 -8.86
N VAL A 88 24.41 7.44 -7.92
CA VAL A 88 23.41 7.12 -6.91
C VAL A 88 22.01 7.33 -7.49
N PRO A 89 21.11 6.32 -7.43
CA PRO A 89 19.77 6.45 -7.98
C PRO A 89 18.90 7.41 -7.16
N THR A 90 18.30 8.37 -7.85
CA THR A 90 17.26 9.26 -7.32
C THR A 90 15.93 8.92 -7.98
N TYR A 91 14.91 8.66 -7.17
CA TYR A 91 13.57 8.32 -7.64
C TYR A 91 12.71 9.58 -7.73
N LYS A 92 12.17 9.86 -8.91
CA LYS A 92 11.25 10.99 -9.14
C LYS A 92 9.85 10.48 -9.42
N ILE A 93 8.99 10.55 -8.43
CA ILE A 93 7.58 10.18 -8.56
C ILE A 93 6.85 11.33 -9.24
N LYS A 94 6.28 11.08 -10.44
CA LYS A 94 5.56 12.10 -11.20
C LYS A 94 4.27 12.48 -10.49
N GLU A 95 3.99 13.78 -10.46
CA GLU A 95 2.74 14.34 -9.92
C GLU A 95 1.72 14.61 -11.02
N ASN A 96 0.46 14.84 -10.62
CA ASN A 96 -0.68 15.08 -11.53
C ASN A 96 -0.86 13.97 -12.55
N VAL A 97 -0.85 12.75 -12.07
CA VAL A 97 -1.03 11.51 -12.83
C VAL A 97 -2.38 10.86 -12.55
N ALA A 98 -2.70 9.80 -13.28
CA ALA A 98 -4.01 9.16 -13.22
C ALA A 98 -4.37 8.69 -11.80
N TRP A 99 -3.48 8.01 -11.09
CA TRP A 99 -3.75 7.54 -9.73
C TRP A 99 -3.84 8.65 -8.66
N ASP A 100 -3.49 9.89 -8.97
CA ASP A 100 -3.83 11.05 -8.14
C ASP A 100 -5.33 11.41 -8.24
N ASN A 101 -6.04 10.86 -9.22
CA ASN A 101 -7.40 11.24 -9.62
C ASN A 101 -8.32 10.02 -9.74
N ILE A 102 -8.25 9.08 -8.80
CA ILE A 102 -9.13 7.90 -8.77
C ILE A 102 -10.56 8.35 -8.46
N PRO A 103 -11.53 8.18 -9.39
CA PRO A 103 -12.91 8.54 -9.13
C PRO A 103 -13.60 7.44 -8.31
N PHE A 104 -14.58 7.81 -7.48
CA PHE A 104 -15.43 6.83 -6.80
C PHE A 104 -16.59 6.46 -7.73
N THR A 105 -16.45 5.34 -8.45
CA THR A 105 -17.47 4.85 -9.40
C THR A 105 -18.42 3.84 -8.76
N PRO A 106 -19.57 3.53 -9.38
CA PRO A 106 -20.47 2.47 -8.91
C PRO A 106 -19.80 1.09 -8.81
N GLU A 107 -18.83 0.79 -9.70
CA GLU A 107 -18.08 -0.46 -9.70
C GLU A 107 -17.14 -0.52 -8.49
N ILE A 108 -16.44 0.58 -8.19
CA ILE A 108 -15.60 0.72 -6.99
C ILE A 108 -16.45 0.64 -5.71
N GLU A 109 -17.64 1.25 -5.71
CA GLU A 109 -18.58 1.12 -4.59
C GLU A 109 -19.03 -0.34 -4.39
N ALA A 110 -19.34 -1.04 -5.49
CA ALA A 110 -19.71 -2.46 -5.44
C ALA A 110 -18.57 -3.33 -4.91
N ALA A 111 -17.32 -3.05 -5.30
CA ALA A 111 -16.14 -3.71 -4.76
C ALA A 111 -15.98 -3.46 -3.26
N ALA A 112 -16.18 -2.22 -2.79
CA ALA A 112 -16.11 -1.86 -1.37
C ALA A 112 -17.12 -2.66 -0.53
N LYS A 113 -18.36 -2.78 -0.99
CA LYS A 113 -19.43 -3.55 -0.32
C LYS A 113 -19.14 -5.05 -0.21
N ARG A 114 -18.32 -5.60 -1.11
CA ARG A 114 -17.95 -7.02 -1.17
C ARG A 114 -16.62 -7.31 -0.49
N ALA A 115 -15.80 -6.30 -0.25
CA ALA A 115 -14.46 -6.47 0.32
C ALA A 115 -14.52 -7.07 1.73
N CYS A 116 -13.73 -8.13 1.97
CA CYS A 116 -13.48 -8.67 3.30
C CYS A 116 -12.15 -8.18 3.89
N ALA A 117 -11.23 -7.73 3.04
CA ALA A 117 -10.02 -7.03 3.44
C ALA A 117 -9.66 -5.96 2.40
N VAL A 118 -9.05 -4.88 2.85
CA VAL A 118 -8.53 -3.81 1.98
C VAL A 118 -7.18 -3.33 2.49
N CYS A 119 -6.21 -3.23 1.57
CA CYS A 119 -4.91 -2.62 1.82
C CYS A 119 -4.81 -1.27 1.09
N PHE A 120 -4.33 -0.26 1.80
CA PHE A 120 -4.11 1.10 1.28
C PHE A 120 -2.88 1.75 1.92
N GLY A 121 -2.30 2.74 1.26
CA GLY A 121 -1.09 3.43 1.71
C GLY A 121 -1.26 4.96 1.82
N THR A 122 -0.14 5.66 2.04
CA THR A 122 -0.12 7.14 2.11
C THR A 122 -0.02 7.79 0.74
N LEU A 123 0.74 7.20 -0.20
CA LEU A 123 1.17 7.87 -1.42
C LEU A 123 -0.02 8.34 -2.28
N ALA A 124 -1.01 7.48 -2.51
CA ALA A 124 -2.18 7.83 -3.30
C ALA A 124 -3.12 8.84 -2.61
N GLN A 125 -2.91 9.11 -1.33
CA GLN A 125 -3.65 10.12 -0.58
C GLN A 125 -3.03 11.53 -0.65
N ARG A 126 -1.93 11.71 -1.40
CA ARG A 126 -1.29 13.02 -1.58
C ARG A 126 -2.17 14.02 -2.34
N ASN A 127 -3.09 13.53 -3.17
CA ASN A 127 -4.06 14.34 -3.89
C ASN A 127 -5.46 14.14 -3.30
N ASP A 128 -6.22 15.24 -3.16
CA ASP A 128 -7.52 15.26 -2.49
C ASP A 128 -8.56 14.35 -3.18
N VAL A 129 -8.52 14.20 -4.51
CA VAL A 129 -9.47 13.37 -5.27
C VAL A 129 -9.33 11.90 -4.86
N SER A 130 -8.13 11.34 -4.98
CA SER A 130 -7.88 9.95 -4.62
C SER A 130 -8.00 9.71 -3.11
N ARG A 131 -7.60 10.70 -2.28
CA ARG A 131 -7.81 10.64 -0.84
C ARG A 131 -9.29 10.53 -0.49
N ALA A 132 -10.15 11.37 -1.08
CA ALA A 132 -11.60 11.29 -0.87
C ALA A 132 -12.16 9.93 -1.29
N THR A 133 -11.73 9.40 -2.44
CA THR A 133 -12.14 8.07 -2.93
C THR A 133 -11.72 6.95 -1.99
N ILE A 134 -10.47 6.97 -1.51
CA ILE A 134 -9.96 5.97 -0.55
C ILE A 134 -10.77 6.04 0.75
N GLN A 135 -10.98 7.22 1.31
CA GLN A 135 -11.78 7.40 2.53
C GLN A 135 -13.23 6.94 2.35
N GLN A 136 -13.84 7.27 1.21
CA GLN A 136 -15.18 6.82 0.88
C GLN A 136 -15.24 5.30 0.71
N PHE A 137 -14.26 4.69 0.05
CA PHE A 137 -14.13 3.23 -0.05
C PHE A 137 -14.10 2.59 1.34
N LEU A 138 -13.19 3.04 2.21
CA LEU A 138 -13.04 2.52 3.57
C LEU A 138 -14.31 2.65 4.40
N SER A 139 -15.06 3.76 4.25
CA SER A 139 -16.33 3.97 4.95
C SER A 139 -17.49 3.14 4.40
N THR A 140 -17.40 2.70 3.13
CA THR A 140 -18.42 1.89 2.44
C THR A 140 -18.25 0.40 2.73
N THR A 141 -17.05 -0.05 3.13
CA THR A 141 -16.83 -1.46 3.48
C THR A 141 -17.67 -1.90 4.69
N SER A 142 -17.95 -3.20 4.81
CA SER A 142 -18.62 -3.75 5.97
C SER A 142 -17.77 -3.56 7.26
N LYS A 143 -18.41 -3.67 8.43
CA LYS A 143 -17.70 -3.59 9.71
C LYS A 143 -16.74 -4.76 9.95
N GLU A 144 -16.98 -5.87 9.28
CA GLU A 144 -16.16 -7.09 9.33
C GLU A 144 -14.97 -7.02 8.36
N CYS A 145 -14.96 -6.05 7.44
CA CYS A 145 -13.85 -5.86 6.51
C CYS A 145 -12.58 -5.45 7.26
N LEU A 146 -11.51 -6.22 7.08
CA LEU A 146 -10.21 -5.91 7.66
C LEU A 146 -9.52 -4.78 6.87
N LYS A 147 -9.25 -3.66 7.53
CA LYS A 147 -8.61 -2.49 6.92
C LYS A 147 -7.14 -2.44 7.30
N ILE A 148 -6.28 -2.63 6.32
CA ILE A 148 -4.82 -2.72 6.48
C ILE A 148 -4.21 -1.44 5.92
N PHE A 149 -3.58 -0.67 6.78
CA PHE A 149 -2.80 0.51 6.40
C PHE A 149 -1.33 0.12 6.32
N ASP A 150 -0.83 -0.11 5.10
CA ASP A 150 0.61 -0.19 4.83
C ASP A 150 1.11 1.24 4.61
N ILE A 151 1.77 1.82 5.62
CA ILE A 151 2.06 3.25 5.65
C ILE A 151 2.90 3.71 4.46
N ASN A 152 3.91 2.94 4.09
CA ASN A 152 4.71 3.05 2.86
C ASN A 152 5.07 4.50 2.50
N LEU A 153 5.78 5.19 3.39
CA LEU A 153 6.17 6.59 3.22
C LEU A 153 7.09 6.78 2.01
N ARG A 154 6.75 7.72 1.15
CA ARG A 154 7.55 8.05 -0.03
C ARG A 154 7.87 9.54 -0.06
N GLN A 155 9.18 9.87 -0.07
CA GLN A 155 9.67 11.26 -0.14
C GLN A 155 8.98 12.16 0.90
N THR A 156 8.29 13.21 0.43
CA THR A 156 7.52 14.16 1.26
C THR A 156 6.01 14.07 0.98
N PHE A 157 5.56 13.04 0.26
CA PHE A 157 4.16 12.87 -0.15
C PHE A 157 3.27 12.31 0.97
N TYR A 158 3.45 12.80 2.19
CA TYR A 158 2.61 12.47 3.34
C TYR A 158 2.51 13.68 4.26
N THR A 159 1.43 13.74 5.01
CA THR A 159 1.25 14.73 6.07
C THR A 159 0.85 14.03 7.36
N LYS A 160 0.98 14.76 8.47
CA LYS A 160 0.53 14.27 9.78
C LYS A 160 -0.96 13.94 9.79
N GLU A 161 -1.75 14.74 9.05
CA GLU A 161 -3.19 14.58 8.92
C GLU A 161 -3.55 13.31 8.17
N ILE A 162 -2.93 13.06 7.01
CA ILE A 162 -3.12 11.83 6.22
C ILE A 162 -2.81 10.60 7.06
N ILE A 163 -1.66 10.58 7.75
CA ILE A 163 -1.27 9.44 8.59
C ILE A 163 -2.25 9.26 9.75
N LYS A 164 -2.64 10.36 10.42
CA LYS A 164 -3.57 10.31 11.55
C LYS A 164 -4.94 9.76 11.14
N GLU A 165 -5.51 10.25 10.05
CA GLU A 165 -6.81 9.80 9.54
C GLU A 165 -6.76 8.34 9.08
N SER A 166 -5.67 7.93 8.43
CA SER A 166 -5.45 6.54 8.02
C SER A 166 -5.35 5.60 9.22
N LEU A 167 -4.61 6.01 10.28
CA LEU A 167 -4.52 5.26 11.54
C LEU A 167 -5.87 5.15 12.28
N GLN A 168 -6.73 6.16 12.17
CA GLN A 168 -8.08 6.14 12.73
C GLN A 168 -9.04 5.25 11.95
N ALA A 169 -8.77 5.04 10.66
CA ALA A 169 -9.62 4.26 9.76
C ALA A 169 -9.22 2.78 9.67
N CYS A 170 -7.99 2.41 10.05
CA CYS A 170 -7.49 1.04 9.89
C CYS A 170 -7.68 0.17 11.14
N ASP A 171 -7.66 -1.14 10.92
CA ASP A 171 -7.60 -2.18 11.94
C ASP A 171 -6.17 -2.66 12.18
N VAL A 172 -5.37 -2.68 11.11
CA VAL A 172 -3.99 -3.17 11.11
C VAL A 172 -3.09 -2.08 10.52
N LEU A 173 -2.03 -1.75 11.23
CA LEU A 173 -0.93 -0.94 10.72
C LEU A 173 0.22 -1.86 10.35
N LYS A 174 0.74 -1.76 9.13
CA LYS A 174 2.07 -2.29 8.79
C LYS A 174 3.02 -1.11 8.56
N ILE A 175 4.19 -1.19 9.18
CA ILE A 175 5.19 -0.14 9.20
C ILE A 175 6.60 -0.77 9.30
N ASN A 176 7.61 -0.14 8.72
CA ASN A 176 8.99 -0.51 8.97
C ASN A 176 9.64 0.34 10.07
N ASP A 177 10.83 -0.02 10.50
CA ASP A 177 11.55 0.64 11.60
C ASP A 177 11.93 2.10 11.28
N GLU A 178 12.33 2.41 10.04
CA GLU A 178 12.66 3.78 9.60
C GLU A 178 11.41 4.68 9.57
N GLU A 179 10.31 4.14 9.05
CA GLU A 179 9.00 4.81 9.04
C GLU A 179 8.50 5.06 10.47
N LEU A 180 8.67 4.09 11.38
CA LEU A 180 8.30 4.22 12.78
C LEU A 180 9.09 5.33 13.49
N ILE A 181 10.37 5.49 13.18
CA ILE A 181 11.18 6.61 13.66
C ILE A 181 10.64 7.93 13.13
N THR A 182 10.31 7.97 11.84
CA THR A 182 9.77 9.17 11.18
C THR A 182 8.44 9.61 11.80
N ILE A 183 7.49 8.69 11.99
CA ILE A 183 6.21 9.04 12.60
C ILE A 183 6.35 9.36 14.09
N GLY A 184 7.30 8.73 14.80
CA GLY A 184 7.64 9.08 16.17
C GLY A 184 8.04 10.55 16.31
N ARG A 185 8.85 11.06 15.38
CA ARG A 185 9.21 12.50 15.33
C ARG A 185 8.02 13.37 14.99
N LEU A 186 7.24 12.98 13.96
CA LEU A 186 6.09 13.73 13.46
C LEU A 186 4.98 13.87 14.52
N PHE A 187 4.78 12.85 15.33
CA PHE A 187 3.74 12.83 16.38
C PHE A 187 4.21 13.27 17.76
N GLY A 188 5.49 13.63 17.93
CA GLY A 188 6.02 14.25 19.14
C GLY A 188 6.46 13.28 20.23
N TYR A 189 6.84 12.05 19.89
CA TYR A 189 7.43 11.07 20.82
C TYR A 189 8.75 10.47 20.30
N PRO A 190 9.75 11.33 19.94
CA PRO A 190 10.99 10.84 19.36
C PRO A 190 11.86 10.04 20.35
N GLY A 191 11.70 10.30 21.66
CA GLY A 191 12.53 9.70 22.71
C GLY A 191 12.08 8.30 23.16
N LEU A 192 10.92 7.80 22.72
CA LEU A 192 10.52 6.44 23.01
C LEU A 192 11.36 5.44 22.21
N ASP A 193 11.61 4.28 22.76
CA ASP A 193 12.18 3.17 21.99
C ASP A 193 11.20 2.63 20.94
N ILE A 194 11.67 1.70 20.12
CA ILE A 194 10.87 1.15 19.00
C ILE A 194 9.64 0.41 19.53
N GLU A 195 9.81 -0.41 20.56
CA GLU A 195 8.72 -1.22 21.11
C GLU A 195 7.66 -0.35 21.80
N ASP A 196 8.08 0.62 22.60
CA ASP A 196 7.17 1.58 23.26
C ASP A 196 6.37 2.40 22.25
N LYS A 197 6.97 2.79 21.12
CA LYS A 197 6.24 3.44 20.01
C LYS A 197 5.17 2.54 19.43
N CYS A 198 5.47 1.25 19.23
CA CYS A 198 4.49 0.29 18.70
C CYS A 198 3.30 0.14 19.66
N TRP A 199 3.56 -0.05 20.95
CA TRP A 199 2.51 -0.17 21.97
C TRP A 199 1.68 1.11 22.08
N LEU A 200 2.33 2.28 22.05
CA LEU A 200 1.64 3.57 22.09
C LEU A 200 0.70 3.75 20.89
N ILE A 201 1.16 3.46 19.68
CA ILE A 201 0.36 3.60 18.46
C ILE A 201 -0.80 2.61 18.49
N LEU A 202 -0.53 1.35 18.78
CA LEU A 202 -1.55 0.30 18.88
C LEU A 202 -2.66 0.68 19.84
N GLY A 203 -2.31 1.12 21.07
CA GLY A 203 -3.30 1.53 22.07
C GLY A 203 -4.02 2.83 21.73
N LYS A 204 -3.29 3.85 21.25
CA LYS A 204 -3.85 5.18 20.92
C LYS A 204 -4.89 5.13 19.81
N TYR A 205 -4.69 4.28 18.81
CA TYR A 205 -5.57 4.16 17.66
C TYR A 205 -6.48 2.93 17.73
N ASN A 206 -6.43 2.18 18.85
CA ASN A 206 -7.24 0.98 19.08
C ASN A 206 -7.11 -0.05 17.94
N LEU A 207 -5.88 -0.25 17.48
CA LEU A 207 -5.60 -1.18 16.40
C LEU A 207 -5.78 -2.63 16.88
N LYS A 208 -6.24 -3.50 15.99
CA LYS A 208 -6.25 -4.95 16.22
C LYS A 208 -4.84 -5.52 16.19
N MET A 209 -3.98 -5.01 15.29
CA MET A 209 -2.58 -5.42 15.14
C MET A 209 -1.71 -4.26 14.64
N LEU A 210 -0.44 -4.29 15.03
CA LEU A 210 0.63 -3.50 14.44
C LEU A 210 1.74 -4.45 14.02
N ILE A 211 2.11 -4.40 12.75
CA ILE A 211 3.19 -5.19 12.15
C ILE A 211 4.38 -4.26 11.97
N LEU A 212 5.50 -4.60 12.61
CA LEU A 212 6.77 -3.90 12.44
C LEU A 212 7.74 -4.79 11.66
N THR A 213 8.16 -4.36 10.49
CA THR A 213 9.21 -5.04 9.71
C THR A 213 10.55 -4.35 9.93
N CYS A 214 11.61 -5.14 10.17
CA CYS A 214 12.96 -4.67 10.45
C CYS A 214 13.99 -5.23 9.45
N GLY A 215 13.60 -5.38 8.20
CA GLY A 215 14.44 -5.92 7.13
C GLY A 215 15.05 -7.28 7.49
N VAL A 216 16.37 -7.37 7.45
CA VAL A 216 17.12 -8.60 7.79
C VAL A 216 17.01 -9.01 9.26
N ASN A 217 16.57 -8.11 10.13
CA ASN A 217 16.46 -8.34 11.57
C ASN A 217 15.11 -8.97 11.99
N GLY A 218 14.25 -9.32 11.04
CA GLY A 218 12.99 -9.98 11.33
C GLY A 218 11.77 -9.06 11.32
N SER A 219 10.68 -9.55 11.88
CA SER A 219 9.42 -8.82 12.00
C SER A 219 8.72 -9.11 13.32
N TYR A 220 8.03 -8.10 13.82
CA TYR A 220 7.21 -8.19 15.02
C TYR A 220 5.74 -7.99 14.68
N VAL A 221 4.86 -8.70 15.38
CA VAL A 221 3.42 -8.43 15.41
C VAL A 221 3.03 -8.11 16.84
N PHE A 222 2.43 -6.94 17.04
CA PHE A 222 1.85 -6.49 18.30
C PHE A 222 0.33 -6.59 18.20
N ALA A 223 -0.29 -7.18 19.22
CA ALA A 223 -1.74 -7.22 19.42
C ALA A 223 -2.05 -6.86 20.88
N PRO A 224 -3.27 -6.47 21.25
CA PRO A 224 -3.58 -5.91 22.59
C PRO A 224 -3.09 -6.72 23.80
N ALA A 225 -2.90 -8.04 23.64
CA ALA A 225 -2.45 -8.91 24.73
C ALA A 225 -1.26 -9.80 24.34
N ALA A 226 -0.63 -9.57 23.20
CA ALA A 226 0.42 -10.44 22.68
C ALA A 226 1.44 -9.70 21.82
N LYS A 227 2.69 -10.20 21.85
CA LYS A 227 3.74 -9.84 20.91
C LYS A 227 4.36 -11.13 20.36
N SER A 228 4.57 -11.16 19.06
CA SER A 228 5.29 -12.25 18.38
C SER A 228 6.46 -11.69 17.59
N PHE A 229 7.51 -12.47 17.45
CA PHE A 229 8.69 -12.15 16.64
C PHE A 229 9.04 -13.33 15.74
N VAL A 230 9.42 -13.03 14.51
CA VAL A 230 9.92 -14.02 13.54
C VAL A 230 11.18 -13.45 12.89
N GLU A 231 12.24 -14.24 12.88
CA GLU A 231 13.48 -13.90 12.17
C GLU A 231 13.27 -13.91 10.66
N THR A 232 13.96 -13.02 9.94
CA THR A 232 13.96 -13.06 8.48
C THR A 232 14.77 -14.28 8.02
N PRO A 233 14.22 -15.16 7.16
CA PRO A 233 14.98 -16.28 6.60
C PRO A 233 16.14 -15.76 5.74
N THR A 234 17.29 -16.41 5.85
CA THR A 234 18.45 -16.10 5.00
C THR A 234 18.21 -16.64 3.61
N VAL A 235 18.22 -15.76 2.62
CA VAL A 235 18.05 -16.09 1.20
C VAL A 235 19.01 -15.27 0.35
N ASP A 236 19.35 -15.75 -0.84
CA ASP A 236 20.06 -14.95 -1.83
C ASP A 236 19.11 -13.89 -2.39
N VAL A 237 19.39 -12.61 -2.08
CA VAL A 237 18.53 -11.49 -2.46
C VAL A 237 18.81 -11.14 -3.93
N VAL A 238 17.80 -11.27 -4.79
CA VAL A 238 17.85 -10.85 -6.19
C VAL A 238 17.33 -9.43 -6.37
N ASP A 239 16.20 -9.11 -5.70
CA ASP A 239 15.55 -7.80 -5.72
C ASP A 239 14.76 -7.62 -4.42
N THR A 240 14.67 -6.39 -3.93
CA THR A 240 13.89 -6.04 -2.71
C THR A 240 12.63 -5.25 -3.04
N VAL A 241 12.42 -4.87 -4.30
CA VAL A 241 11.22 -4.15 -4.74
C VAL A 241 9.99 -5.04 -4.54
N GLY A 242 8.96 -4.50 -3.89
CA GLY A 242 7.73 -5.24 -3.59
C GLY A 242 7.83 -6.25 -2.43
N ALA A 243 9.00 -6.41 -1.77
CA ALA A 243 9.13 -7.31 -0.63
C ALA A 243 8.16 -6.98 0.52
N GLY A 244 7.97 -5.68 0.80
CA GLY A 244 6.97 -5.22 1.77
C GLY A 244 5.54 -5.55 1.35
N ASP A 245 5.22 -5.38 0.07
CA ASP A 245 3.88 -5.63 -0.48
C ASP A 245 3.54 -7.11 -0.44
N SER A 246 4.50 -7.98 -0.83
CA SER A 246 4.35 -9.44 -0.76
C SER A 246 4.22 -9.95 0.68
N PHE A 247 4.97 -9.35 1.62
CA PHE A 247 4.84 -9.64 3.05
C PHE A 247 3.43 -9.30 3.54
N THR A 248 2.92 -8.09 3.22
CA THR A 248 1.58 -7.67 3.62
C THR A 248 0.50 -8.57 3.03
N ALA A 249 0.66 -9.01 1.77
CA ALA A 249 -0.24 -9.96 1.11
C ALA A 249 -0.22 -11.33 1.80
N ALA A 250 0.96 -11.90 2.07
CA ALA A 250 1.12 -13.18 2.75
C ALA A 250 0.51 -13.15 4.16
N PHE A 251 0.78 -12.07 4.91
CA PHE A 251 0.20 -11.88 6.25
C PHE A 251 -1.33 -11.82 6.19
N THR A 252 -1.88 -11.05 5.23
CA THR A 252 -3.34 -10.94 5.04
C THR A 252 -3.98 -12.26 4.67
N ALA A 253 -3.30 -13.07 3.85
CA ALA A 253 -3.77 -14.39 3.44
C ALA A 253 -3.78 -15.41 4.59
N ALA A 254 -2.99 -15.19 5.65
CA ALA A 254 -2.84 -16.10 6.79
C ALA A 254 -3.83 -15.83 7.93
N ILE A 255 -4.54 -14.71 7.92
CA ILE A 255 -5.48 -14.31 8.98
C ILE A 255 -6.92 -14.24 8.47
#